data_830ab51e3110fc361c0ed1d5f2cc2c18
#
_entry.id   830ab51e3110fc361c0ed1d5f2cc2c18
#
_cell.length_a   1.000
_cell.length_b   1.000
_cell.length_c   1.000
_cell.angle_alpha   90.00
_cell.angle_beta   90.00
_cell.angle_gamma   90.00
#
_symmetry.space_group_name_H-M   'P 1'
#
loop_
_entity.id
_entity.type
_entity.pdbx_description
1 polymer ?
#
loop_
_entity_poly.entity_id
_entity_poly.type
_entity_poly.pdbx_seq_one_letter_code
_entity_poly.pdbx_strand_id
1 'polypeptide(L)'
;MNPTIDRDFDAHLERVREFLRIPSVSAYDGDLRSTAAAVCELIEAAGGTAEIAEPGEKRPTVIGVIDGPGPTVLRYGMYDVQPPGAGWSREPFAAAIEDGRIYARGAANSKAALAGSLLAFASAPSPCRQVLLMDGEEELGSPRLARFCAEHRDALRADWALDFDMHERADGSAPVVAGCKGLHELELRAGDGVDVHSSLIGSVPVPASDLMRALVLLQAEIPAANVTWLIAGTPEDTSRTVVPGSARAGIDLRFDSGADDLLERVRELIPPEVELIVKGNYPPATSPLDSPPVQAMARVIERLGARPAVAAQAPWWGPYFLYGAPFASGGLGRSDGAHGPDEWCEVDGLRRFMHMAYDTVEELART
;
A
#
# COMPACT_ATOMS: atom_id res chain seq x y z
N MET A 1 0.38 13.41 24.73
CA MET A 1 1.32 12.25 24.69
C MET A 1 1.01 11.32 25.86
N ASN A 2 0.83 10.06 25.61
CA ASN A 2 0.56 9.05 26.61
C ASN A 2 1.88 8.54 27.24
N PRO A 3 2.18 8.80 28.53
CA PRO A 3 3.46 8.45 29.15
C PRO A 3 3.70 6.92 29.24
N THR A 4 2.67 6.10 29.09
CA THR A 4 2.82 4.64 29.09
C THR A 4 3.45 4.14 27.82
N ILE A 5 3.26 4.81 26.68
CA ILE A 5 3.95 4.50 25.41
C ILE A 5 5.46 4.66 25.59
N ASP A 6 5.92 5.76 26.21
CA ASP A 6 7.34 5.98 26.44
C ASP A 6 7.94 4.95 27.42
N ARG A 7 7.21 4.57 28.46
CA ARG A 7 7.63 3.56 29.44
C ARG A 7 7.84 2.20 28.77
N ASP A 8 6.96 1.81 27.85
CA ASP A 8 6.92 0.48 27.26
C ASP A 8 7.62 0.43 25.89
N PHE A 9 8.17 1.56 25.43
CA PHE A 9 8.68 1.73 24.06
C PHE A 9 9.76 0.71 23.68
N ASP A 10 10.71 0.41 24.54
CA ASP A 10 11.80 -0.54 24.21
C ASP A 10 11.25 -1.96 23.96
N ALA A 11 10.24 -2.36 24.73
CA ALA A 11 9.56 -3.64 24.50
C ALA A 11 8.75 -3.63 23.19
N HIS A 12 8.07 -2.52 22.89
CA HIS A 12 7.35 -2.35 21.63
C HIS A 12 8.29 -2.30 20.44
N LEU A 13 9.42 -1.63 20.54
CA LEU A 13 10.46 -1.58 19.51
C LEU A 13 10.93 -3.00 19.14
N GLU A 14 11.21 -3.83 20.13
CA GLU A 14 11.64 -5.21 19.83
C GLU A 14 10.51 -6.02 19.16
N ARG A 15 9.27 -5.88 19.57
CA ARG A 15 8.13 -6.53 18.90
C ARG A 15 7.93 -6.05 17.46
N VAL A 16 8.12 -4.76 17.18
CA VAL A 16 8.12 -4.23 15.79
C VAL A 16 9.24 -4.89 14.99
N ARG A 17 10.42 -5.03 15.57
CA ARG A 17 11.57 -5.70 14.90
C ARG A 17 11.31 -7.18 14.66
N GLU A 18 10.72 -7.90 15.62
CA GLU A 18 10.31 -9.29 15.44
C GLU A 18 9.32 -9.43 14.27
N PHE A 19 8.36 -8.54 14.18
CA PHE A 19 7.40 -8.53 13.06
C PHE A 19 8.07 -8.21 11.72
N LEU A 20 9.03 -7.28 11.69
CA LEU A 20 9.80 -6.97 10.48
C LEU A 20 10.68 -8.14 10.01
N ARG A 21 11.14 -9.01 10.92
CA ARG A 21 11.93 -10.20 10.59
C ARG A 21 11.15 -11.28 9.86
N ILE A 22 9.82 -11.23 9.86
CA ILE A 22 8.99 -12.18 9.13
C ILE A 22 8.97 -11.78 7.64
N PRO A 23 9.49 -12.60 6.71
CA PRO A 23 9.46 -12.30 5.29
C PRO A 23 8.03 -12.45 4.73
N SER A 24 7.30 -11.35 4.63
CA SER A 24 5.90 -11.35 4.16
C SER A 24 5.78 -10.90 2.69
N VAL A 25 6.60 -11.46 1.83
CA VAL A 25 6.59 -11.17 0.39
C VAL A 25 5.37 -11.81 -0.25
N SER A 26 4.42 -10.98 -0.72
CA SER A 26 3.17 -11.44 -1.35
C SER A 26 3.38 -11.91 -2.80
N ALA A 27 4.38 -11.37 -3.50
CA ALA A 27 4.74 -11.78 -4.84
C ALA A 27 5.21 -13.25 -4.90
N TYR A 28 5.35 -13.78 -6.12
CA TYR A 28 5.87 -15.13 -6.38
C TYR A 28 5.16 -16.27 -5.63
N ASP A 29 3.84 -16.15 -5.48
CA ASP A 29 3.00 -17.13 -4.78
C ASP A 29 3.30 -17.26 -3.26
N GLY A 30 3.73 -16.16 -2.64
CA GLY A 30 4.05 -16.10 -1.20
C GLY A 30 2.90 -16.57 -0.30
N ASP A 31 3.25 -17.32 0.73
CA ASP A 31 2.31 -17.78 1.77
C ASP A 31 2.51 -16.96 3.03
N LEU A 32 1.54 -16.12 3.36
CA LEU A 32 1.59 -15.16 4.46
C LEU A 32 0.75 -15.56 5.69
N ARG A 33 0.30 -16.82 5.78
CA ARG A 33 -0.53 -17.26 6.91
C ARG A 33 0.18 -17.13 8.26
N SER A 34 1.49 -17.33 8.30
CA SER A 34 2.29 -17.09 9.51
C SER A 34 2.37 -15.61 9.88
N THR A 35 2.45 -14.72 8.89
CA THR A 35 2.43 -13.28 9.14
C THR A 35 1.05 -12.83 9.59
N ALA A 36 -0.02 -13.37 9.00
CA ALA A 36 -1.39 -13.11 9.45
C ALA A 36 -1.60 -13.52 10.92
N ALA A 37 -1.04 -14.65 11.34
CA ALA A 37 -1.05 -15.08 12.75
C ALA A 37 -0.31 -14.06 13.65
N ALA A 38 0.85 -13.57 13.23
CA ALA A 38 1.59 -12.54 13.97
C ALA A 38 0.82 -11.21 14.04
N VAL A 39 0.03 -10.86 13.01
CA VAL A 39 -0.88 -9.70 13.05
C VAL A 39 -1.97 -9.91 14.10
N CYS A 40 -2.56 -11.11 14.21
CA CYS A 40 -3.51 -11.43 15.27
C CYS A 40 -2.88 -11.26 16.67
N GLU A 41 -1.65 -11.73 16.87
CA GLU A 41 -0.92 -11.57 18.14
C GLU A 41 -0.65 -10.08 18.49
N LEU A 42 -0.39 -9.23 17.49
CA LEU A 42 -0.26 -7.77 17.71
C LEU A 42 -1.58 -7.13 18.12
N ILE A 43 -2.70 -7.55 17.53
CA ILE A 43 -4.04 -7.06 17.87
C ILE A 43 -4.43 -7.52 19.28
N GLU A 44 -4.18 -8.78 19.63
CA GLU A 44 -4.44 -9.31 20.96
C GLU A 44 -3.61 -8.59 22.03
N ALA A 45 -2.35 -8.28 21.72
CA ALA A 45 -1.50 -7.49 22.61
C ALA A 45 -2.01 -6.06 22.82
N ALA A 46 -2.69 -5.51 21.82
CA ALA A 46 -3.39 -4.21 21.93
C ALA A 46 -4.73 -4.31 22.71
N GLY A 47 -5.02 -5.47 23.30
CA GLY A 47 -6.25 -5.71 24.07
C GLY A 47 -7.47 -6.02 23.19
N GLY A 48 -7.27 -6.34 21.93
CA GLY A 48 -8.32 -6.66 20.97
C GLY A 48 -8.55 -8.17 20.82
N THR A 49 -9.48 -8.49 19.94
CA THR A 49 -9.72 -9.82 19.40
C THR A 49 -9.47 -9.80 17.89
N ALA A 50 -8.92 -10.88 17.35
CA ALA A 50 -8.63 -10.97 15.93
C ALA A 50 -8.91 -12.35 15.37
N GLU A 51 -9.20 -12.41 14.08
CA GLU A 51 -9.34 -13.66 13.34
C GLU A 51 -8.74 -13.55 11.94
N ILE A 52 -8.21 -14.66 11.44
CA ILE A 52 -7.85 -14.82 10.04
C ILE A 52 -9.14 -15.17 9.29
N ALA A 53 -9.71 -14.17 8.60
CA ALA A 53 -11.04 -14.28 8.01
C ALA A 53 -11.12 -15.26 6.83
N GLU A 54 -10.02 -15.46 6.12
CA GLU A 54 -9.91 -16.36 4.97
C GLU A 54 -8.75 -17.36 5.18
N PRO A 55 -8.85 -18.30 6.14
CA PRO A 55 -7.70 -19.14 6.54
C PRO A 55 -7.24 -20.13 5.47
N GLY A 56 -8.04 -20.38 4.43
CA GLY A 56 -7.68 -21.19 3.27
C GLY A 56 -6.82 -20.49 2.24
N GLU A 57 -6.77 -19.17 2.29
CA GLU A 57 -6.00 -18.34 1.36
C GLU A 57 -4.52 -18.25 1.80
N LYS A 58 -3.62 -18.12 0.84
CA LYS A 58 -2.18 -17.93 1.13
C LYS A 58 -1.87 -16.56 1.72
N ARG A 59 -2.66 -15.56 1.37
CA ARG A 59 -2.52 -14.16 1.79
C ARG A 59 -3.84 -13.68 2.38
N PRO A 60 -4.24 -14.24 3.53
CA PRO A 60 -5.58 -14.02 4.07
C PRO A 60 -5.74 -12.59 4.59
N THR A 61 -6.97 -12.08 4.58
CA THR A 61 -7.32 -10.87 5.31
C THR A 61 -7.45 -11.19 6.81
N VAL A 62 -6.93 -10.33 7.68
CA VAL A 62 -7.15 -10.39 9.12
C VAL A 62 -8.13 -9.29 9.52
N ILE A 63 -9.16 -9.65 10.27
CA ILE A 63 -10.06 -8.69 10.90
C ILE A 63 -9.93 -8.75 12.41
N GLY A 64 -10.12 -7.62 13.06
CA GLY A 64 -10.05 -7.55 14.52
C GLY A 64 -10.87 -6.41 15.10
N VAL A 65 -11.02 -6.43 16.40
CA VAL A 65 -11.71 -5.38 17.16
C VAL A 65 -10.94 -5.08 18.42
N ILE A 66 -10.70 -3.81 18.67
CA ILE A 66 -10.28 -3.29 19.97
C ILE A 66 -11.45 -2.47 20.51
N ASP A 67 -12.05 -2.91 21.60
CA ASP A 67 -13.19 -2.22 22.18
C ASP A 67 -12.80 -0.90 22.87
N GLY A 68 -13.72 0.07 22.82
CA GLY A 68 -13.59 1.37 23.44
C GLY A 68 -14.95 2.10 23.49
N PRO A 69 -15.09 3.10 24.38
CA PRO A 69 -16.39 3.75 24.64
C PRO A 69 -16.82 4.76 23.57
N GLY A 70 -15.91 5.24 22.73
CA GLY A 70 -16.16 6.29 21.73
C GLY A 70 -16.76 5.79 20.44
N PRO A 71 -16.76 6.60 19.37
CA PRO A 71 -17.21 6.22 18.04
C PRO A 71 -16.39 5.05 17.48
N THR A 72 -16.93 4.41 16.45
CA THR A 72 -16.23 3.32 15.76
C THR A 72 -15.30 3.88 14.70
N VAL A 73 -14.03 3.47 14.76
CA VAL A 73 -12.98 3.84 13.80
C VAL A 73 -12.51 2.59 13.05
N LEU A 74 -12.68 2.56 11.75
CA LEU A 74 -12.04 1.56 10.89
C LEU A 74 -10.57 1.93 10.75
N ARG A 75 -9.69 0.98 11.03
CA ARG A 75 -8.27 1.11 10.77
C ARG A 75 -7.83 0.11 9.73
N TYR A 76 -7.33 0.65 8.64
CA TYR A 76 -6.69 -0.15 7.60
C TYR A 76 -5.19 -0.28 7.90
N GLY A 77 -4.60 -1.37 7.45
CA GLY A 77 -3.18 -1.59 7.41
C GLY A 77 -2.84 -2.76 6.49
N MET A 78 -1.63 -2.76 5.97
CA MET A 78 -1.11 -3.84 5.15
C MET A 78 0.02 -4.56 5.86
N TYR A 79 0.16 -5.87 5.64
CA TYR A 79 1.22 -6.65 6.26
C TYR A 79 2.09 -7.42 5.27
N ASP A 80 1.78 -7.35 3.98
CA ASP A 80 2.66 -7.84 2.93
C ASP A 80 3.72 -6.79 2.54
N VAL A 81 4.72 -7.22 1.82
CA VAL A 81 5.83 -6.38 1.34
C VAL A 81 6.27 -6.80 -0.05
N GLN A 82 6.87 -5.85 -0.78
CA GLN A 82 7.54 -6.12 -2.04
C GLN A 82 8.78 -7.02 -1.84
N PRO A 83 9.17 -7.80 -2.88
CA PRO A 83 10.46 -8.49 -2.87
C PRO A 83 11.60 -7.53 -2.57
N PRO A 84 12.62 -7.94 -1.80
CA PRO A 84 13.73 -7.05 -1.47
C PRO A 84 14.50 -6.57 -2.70
N GLY A 85 14.60 -7.39 -3.74
CA GLY A 85 15.42 -7.06 -4.90
C GLY A 85 16.91 -7.12 -4.61
N ALA A 86 17.71 -6.55 -5.51
CA ALA A 86 19.17 -6.46 -5.37
C ALA A 86 19.61 -5.11 -4.76
N GLY A 87 20.85 -5.02 -4.34
CA GLY A 87 21.49 -3.76 -3.91
C GLY A 87 21.44 -3.49 -2.40
N TRP A 88 20.89 -4.38 -1.60
CA TRP A 88 20.93 -4.26 -0.15
C TRP A 88 22.36 -4.38 0.39
N SER A 89 22.74 -3.47 1.28
CA SER A 89 24.02 -3.54 2.02
C SER A 89 23.90 -4.35 3.32
N ARG A 90 22.66 -4.75 3.69
CA ARG A 90 22.28 -5.51 4.89
C ARG A 90 21.29 -6.62 4.52
N GLU A 91 21.11 -7.59 5.44
CA GLU A 91 20.07 -8.58 5.29
C GLU A 91 18.68 -7.92 5.37
N PRO A 92 17.82 -8.02 4.34
CA PRO A 92 16.56 -7.28 4.24
C PRO A 92 15.57 -7.52 5.38
N PHE A 93 15.65 -8.68 6.03
CA PHE A 93 14.75 -9.06 7.12
C PHE A 93 15.46 -9.19 8.48
N ALA A 94 16.64 -8.61 8.65
CA ALA A 94 17.34 -8.60 9.94
C ALA A 94 16.73 -7.63 10.95
N ALA A 95 16.03 -6.60 10.50
CA ALA A 95 15.55 -5.47 11.31
C ALA A 95 16.68 -4.88 12.17
N ALA A 96 17.85 -4.66 11.54
CA ALA A 96 19.04 -4.15 12.19
C ALA A 96 18.84 -2.67 12.61
N ILE A 97 19.34 -2.32 13.81
CA ILE A 97 19.37 -0.91 14.23
C ILE A 97 20.79 -0.39 14.07
N GLU A 98 20.94 0.65 13.26
CA GLU A 98 22.20 1.37 13.06
C GLU A 98 21.91 2.87 13.01
N ASP A 99 22.70 3.67 13.71
CA ASP A 99 22.57 5.13 13.76
C ASP A 99 21.14 5.65 14.03
N GLY A 100 20.42 4.96 14.93
CA GLY A 100 19.04 5.31 15.31
C GLY A 100 17.97 4.98 14.26
N ARG A 101 18.30 4.14 13.27
CA ARG A 101 17.38 3.67 12.22
C ARG A 101 17.22 2.16 12.26
N ILE A 102 16.00 1.69 11.98
CA ILE A 102 15.71 0.28 11.76
C ILE A 102 15.77 0.04 10.26
N TYR A 103 16.66 -0.79 9.81
CA TYR A 103 16.79 -1.20 8.41
C TYR A 103 16.12 -2.55 8.19
N ALA A 104 15.05 -2.54 7.40
CA ALA A 104 14.37 -3.76 6.98
C ALA A 104 13.43 -3.49 5.81
N ARG A 105 13.14 -4.51 5.00
CA ARG A 105 11.99 -4.49 4.10
C ARG A 105 10.70 -4.42 4.94
N GLY A 106 9.84 -3.42 4.65
CA GLY A 106 8.64 -3.13 5.44
C GLY A 106 8.86 -2.08 6.55
N ALA A 107 10.08 -1.55 6.70
CA ALA A 107 10.35 -0.51 7.69
C ALA A 107 9.71 0.84 7.32
N ALA A 108 9.68 1.19 6.04
CA ALA A 108 9.00 2.37 5.53
C ALA A 108 7.61 2.03 4.96
N ASN A 109 7.45 0.87 4.31
CA ASN A 109 6.18 0.51 3.65
C ASN A 109 5.75 -0.94 3.98
N SER A 110 4.85 -1.16 4.94
CA SER A 110 4.36 -0.27 6.02
C SER A 110 4.26 -1.06 7.32
N LYS A 111 5.05 -2.20 7.42
CA LYS A 111 4.95 -3.11 8.58
C LYS A 111 5.33 -2.46 9.91
N ALA A 112 6.34 -1.56 9.91
CA ALA A 112 6.70 -0.85 11.13
C ALA A 112 5.56 0.06 11.60
N ALA A 113 4.90 0.76 10.67
CA ALA A 113 3.74 1.59 10.97
C ALA A 113 2.56 0.74 11.46
N LEU A 114 2.24 -0.37 10.80
CA LEU A 114 1.18 -1.28 11.24
C LEU A 114 1.44 -1.75 12.68
N ALA A 115 2.58 -2.36 12.95
CA ALA A 115 2.91 -2.90 14.27
C ALA A 115 2.98 -1.79 15.34
N GLY A 116 3.65 -0.67 15.05
CA GLY A 116 3.74 0.48 15.96
C GLY A 116 2.38 1.06 16.31
N SER A 117 1.50 1.22 15.32
CA SER A 117 0.16 1.76 15.53
C SER A 117 -0.75 0.84 16.35
N LEU A 118 -0.58 -0.49 16.28
CA LEU A 118 -1.29 -1.45 17.12
C LEU A 118 -0.72 -1.44 18.55
N LEU A 119 0.60 -1.52 18.69
CA LEU A 119 1.28 -1.55 19.99
C LEU A 119 1.11 -0.25 20.79
N ALA A 120 0.80 0.87 20.14
CA ALA A 120 0.41 2.11 20.84
C ALA A 120 -0.80 1.90 21.76
N PHE A 121 -1.69 0.96 21.47
CA PHE A 121 -2.86 0.62 22.29
C PHE A 121 -2.58 -0.52 23.29
N ALA A 122 -1.44 -1.20 23.20
CA ALA A 122 -1.04 -2.19 24.20
C ALA A 122 -0.71 -1.54 25.56
N SER A 123 -0.35 -0.26 25.57
CA SER A 123 0.04 0.48 26.78
C SER A 123 -1.13 1.23 27.45
N ALA A 124 -2.29 1.34 26.79
CA ALA A 124 -3.45 2.06 27.34
C ALA A 124 -4.75 1.63 26.63
N PRO A 125 -5.90 1.65 27.33
CA PRO A 125 -7.19 1.34 26.75
C PRO A 125 -7.52 2.22 25.55
N SER A 126 -8.16 1.64 24.54
CA SER A 126 -8.62 2.41 23.39
C SER A 126 -9.75 3.37 23.75
N PRO A 127 -9.68 4.64 23.38
CA PRO A 127 -10.74 5.60 23.62
C PRO A 127 -11.92 5.45 22.64
N CYS A 128 -11.73 4.77 21.53
CA CYS A 128 -12.74 4.43 20.52
C CYS A 128 -12.84 2.93 20.32
N ARG A 129 -13.99 2.47 19.84
CA ARG A 129 -14.06 1.13 19.25
C ARG A 129 -13.29 1.14 17.93
N GLN A 130 -12.31 0.26 17.77
CA GLN A 130 -11.56 0.14 16.54
C GLN A 130 -11.95 -1.16 15.84
N VAL A 131 -12.31 -1.06 14.57
CA VAL A 131 -12.47 -2.19 13.65
C VAL A 131 -11.22 -2.23 12.78
N LEU A 132 -10.53 -3.36 12.78
CA LEU A 132 -9.23 -3.52 12.13
C LEU A 132 -9.40 -4.35 10.87
N LEU A 133 -8.93 -3.82 9.74
CA LEU A 133 -8.91 -4.46 8.43
C LEU A 133 -7.45 -4.52 7.96
N MET A 134 -6.85 -5.73 8.07
CA MET A 134 -5.44 -5.92 7.75
C MET A 134 -5.30 -6.77 6.48
N ASP A 135 -4.74 -6.16 5.44
CA ASP A 135 -4.60 -6.73 4.11
C ASP A 135 -3.24 -7.41 3.92
N GLY A 136 -3.25 -8.57 3.29
CA GLY A 136 -2.04 -9.34 2.93
C GLY A 136 -1.74 -9.33 1.43
N GLU A 137 -2.41 -8.48 0.65
CA GLU A 137 -2.27 -8.40 -0.81
C GLU A 137 -2.19 -6.96 -1.33
N GLU A 138 -1.88 -5.98 -0.47
CA GLU A 138 -1.85 -4.57 -0.88
C GLU A 138 -0.84 -4.35 -2.00
N GLU A 139 0.34 -4.93 -1.88
CA GLU A 139 1.42 -4.85 -2.86
C GLU A 139 1.10 -5.54 -4.21
N LEU A 140 -0.02 -6.26 -4.26
CA LEU A 140 -0.59 -6.86 -5.47
C LEU A 140 -1.84 -6.12 -5.96
N GLY A 141 -2.15 -4.93 -5.38
CA GLY A 141 -3.34 -4.15 -5.68
C GLY A 141 -4.61 -4.63 -4.99
N SER A 142 -4.50 -5.38 -3.90
CA SER A 142 -5.64 -5.85 -3.08
C SER A 142 -6.75 -6.55 -3.88
N PRO A 143 -6.46 -7.54 -4.72
CA PRO A 143 -7.39 -8.06 -5.73
C PRO A 143 -8.67 -8.68 -5.15
N ARG A 144 -8.64 -9.14 -3.88
CA ARG A 144 -9.80 -9.75 -3.21
C ARG A 144 -10.49 -8.82 -2.23
N LEU A 145 -9.86 -7.72 -1.82
CA LEU A 145 -10.31 -6.87 -0.73
C LEU A 145 -11.70 -6.24 -0.99
N ALA A 146 -11.98 -5.84 -2.23
CA ALA A 146 -13.29 -5.26 -2.58
C ALA A 146 -14.44 -6.25 -2.36
N ARG A 147 -14.27 -7.51 -2.77
CA ARG A 147 -15.24 -8.58 -2.51
C ARG A 147 -15.36 -8.84 -1.01
N PHE A 148 -14.23 -8.96 -0.33
CA PHE A 148 -14.18 -9.16 1.12
C PHE A 148 -14.96 -8.08 1.88
N CYS A 149 -14.69 -6.80 1.59
CA CYS A 149 -15.39 -5.68 2.22
C CYS A 149 -16.90 -5.68 1.93
N ALA A 150 -17.31 -6.10 0.73
CA ALA A 150 -18.74 -6.22 0.38
C ALA A 150 -19.43 -7.33 1.18
N GLU A 151 -18.78 -8.48 1.37
CA GLU A 151 -19.27 -9.62 2.13
C GLU A 151 -19.31 -9.35 3.65
N HIS A 152 -18.38 -8.52 4.17
CA HIS A 152 -18.23 -8.19 5.59
C HIS A 152 -18.68 -6.76 5.95
N ARG A 153 -19.50 -6.12 5.12
CA ARG A 153 -19.90 -4.72 5.25
C ARG A 153 -20.37 -4.33 6.64
N ASP A 154 -21.18 -5.16 7.27
CA ASP A 154 -21.73 -4.86 8.60
C ASP A 154 -20.67 -4.91 9.70
N ALA A 155 -19.73 -5.84 9.60
CA ALA A 155 -18.60 -5.98 10.53
C ALA A 155 -17.60 -4.82 10.40
N LEU A 156 -17.44 -4.27 9.18
CA LEU A 156 -16.50 -3.19 8.86
C LEU A 156 -17.12 -1.79 9.00
N ARG A 157 -18.38 -1.71 9.41
CA ARG A 157 -19.07 -0.42 9.53
C ARG A 157 -18.41 0.46 10.61
N ALA A 158 -18.08 1.69 10.24
CA ALA A 158 -17.43 2.66 11.12
C ALA A 158 -17.95 4.08 10.87
N ASP A 159 -17.76 4.97 11.85
CA ASP A 159 -18.04 6.40 11.74
C ASP A 159 -16.94 7.12 10.98
N TRP A 160 -15.69 6.69 11.20
CA TRP A 160 -14.46 7.25 10.63
C TRP A 160 -13.51 6.14 10.18
N ALA A 161 -12.59 6.48 9.27
CA ALA A 161 -11.51 5.56 8.90
C ALA A 161 -10.14 6.23 8.99
N LEU A 162 -9.12 5.45 9.34
CA LEU A 162 -7.74 5.86 9.46
C LEU A 162 -6.82 4.84 8.81
N ASP A 163 -5.86 5.35 8.05
CA ASP A 163 -4.73 4.61 7.51
C ASP A 163 -3.45 5.31 7.98
N PHE A 164 -2.77 4.70 8.95
CA PHE A 164 -1.58 5.28 9.57
C PHE A 164 -0.32 4.81 8.88
N ASP A 165 0.52 5.78 8.47
CA ASP A 165 1.82 5.49 7.91
C ASP A 165 2.88 6.52 8.35
N MET A 166 4.17 6.16 8.19
CA MET A 166 5.31 6.97 8.59
C MET A 166 5.85 7.76 7.41
N HIS A 167 5.35 8.98 7.20
CA HIS A 167 5.67 9.79 6.02
C HIS A 167 6.21 11.19 6.33
N GLU A 168 6.75 11.42 7.53
CA GLU A 168 7.35 12.72 7.87
C GLU A 168 8.53 13.03 6.94
N ARG A 169 8.47 14.20 6.30
CA ARG A 169 9.48 14.66 5.35
C ARG A 169 10.68 15.29 6.05
N ALA A 170 11.79 15.40 5.32
CA ALA A 170 13.02 16.02 5.84
C ALA A 170 12.85 17.49 6.26
N ASP A 171 11.83 18.20 5.74
CA ASP A 171 11.49 19.57 6.11
C ASP A 171 10.60 19.66 7.36
N GLY A 172 10.37 18.54 8.05
CA GLY A 172 9.53 18.44 9.26
C GLY A 172 8.03 18.50 8.96
N SER A 173 7.61 18.40 7.69
CA SER A 173 6.20 18.27 7.36
C SER A 173 5.75 16.81 7.35
N ALA A 174 4.57 16.54 7.90
CA ALA A 174 3.94 15.23 7.88
C ALA A 174 2.64 15.29 7.07
N PRO A 175 2.46 14.45 6.05
CA PRO A 175 1.26 14.47 5.23
C PRO A 175 0.04 13.98 6.01
N VAL A 176 -1.08 14.65 5.75
CA VAL A 176 -2.42 14.22 6.10
C VAL A 176 -3.24 14.32 4.82
N VAL A 177 -3.58 13.18 4.24
CA VAL A 177 -4.29 13.15 2.98
C VAL A 177 -5.73 12.69 3.16
N ALA A 178 -6.63 13.33 2.43
CA ALA A 178 -8.06 13.08 2.45
C ALA A 178 -8.55 12.34 1.21
N GLY A 179 -7.64 11.80 0.39
CA GLY A 179 -8.02 11.13 -0.83
C GLY A 179 -6.85 10.53 -1.59
N CYS A 180 -7.18 9.74 -2.60
CA CYS A 180 -6.23 9.23 -3.57
C CYS A 180 -6.81 9.30 -4.98
N LYS A 181 -5.92 9.26 -5.98
CA LYS A 181 -6.31 9.12 -7.37
C LYS A 181 -6.87 7.72 -7.63
N GLY A 182 -7.74 7.62 -8.62
CA GLY A 182 -8.09 6.33 -9.21
C GLY A 182 -6.91 5.76 -9.98
N LEU A 183 -6.95 4.47 -10.24
CA LEU A 183 -5.89 3.74 -10.91
C LEU A 183 -6.49 2.70 -11.86
N HIS A 184 -6.10 2.75 -13.14
CA HIS A 184 -6.20 1.61 -14.04
C HIS A 184 -4.84 0.94 -14.15
N GLU A 185 -4.77 -0.32 -13.77
CA GLU A 185 -3.65 -1.20 -14.06
C GLU A 185 -3.95 -1.96 -15.34
N LEU A 186 -3.17 -1.70 -16.38
CA LEU A 186 -3.40 -2.26 -17.71
C LEU A 186 -2.20 -3.10 -18.13
N GLU A 187 -2.48 -4.15 -18.90
CA GLU A 187 -1.46 -4.91 -19.62
C GLU A 187 -1.79 -4.88 -21.11
N LEU A 188 -0.81 -4.53 -21.94
CA LEU A 188 -0.89 -4.66 -23.37
C LEU A 188 -0.12 -5.90 -23.80
N ARG A 189 -0.71 -6.69 -24.71
CA ARG A 189 -0.08 -7.88 -25.31
C ARG A 189 -0.16 -7.83 -26.81
N ALA A 190 0.94 -8.20 -27.48
CA ALA A 190 1.01 -8.38 -28.92
C ALA A 190 1.65 -9.73 -29.26
N GLY A 191 1.14 -10.41 -30.29
CA GLY A 191 1.66 -11.67 -30.80
C GLY A 191 1.14 -12.92 -30.09
N ASP A 192 1.43 -14.07 -30.66
CA ASP A 192 0.94 -15.39 -30.26
C ASP A 192 2.00 -16.30 -29.59
N GLY A 193 3.24 -15.79 -29.47
CA GLY A 193 4.34 -16.47 -28.80
C GLY A 193 5.24 -17.30 -29.74
N VAL A 194 5.03 -17.26 -31.06
CA VAL A 194 5.84 -17.99 -32.01
C VAL A 194 6.98 -17.12 -32.56
N ASP A 195 8.21 -17.42 -32.14
CA ASP A 195 9.41 -16.73 -32.62
C ASP A 195 9.70 -17.05 -34.09
N VAL A 196 10.15 -16.05 -34.84
CA VAL A 196 10.47 -16.19 -36.25
C VAL A 196 11.84 -15.62 -36.60
N HIS A 197 12.45 -16.13 -37.68
CA HIS A 197 13.71 -15.60 -38.18
C HIS A 197 13.54 -14.20 -38.77
N SER A 198 14.44 -13.26 -38.43
CA SER A 198 14.36 -11.86 -38.84
C SER A 198 14.33 -11.60 -40.35
N SER A 199 14.78 -12.55 -41.17
CA SER A 199 14.65 -12.46 -42.63
C SER A 199 13.21 -12.51 -43.15
N LEU A 200 12.25 -12.90 -42.29
CA LEU A 200 10.83 -12.96 -42.60
C LEU A 200 10.08 -11.65 -42.26
N ILE A 201 10.77 -10.63 -41.73
CA ILE A 201 10.19 -9.32 -41.50
C ILE A 201 9.58 -8.76 -42.79
N GLY A 202 8.32 -8.30 -42.70
CA GLY A 202 7.52 -7.85 -43.81
C GLY A 202 6.57 -8.92 -44.37
N SER A 203 6.77 -10.20 -43.96
CA SER A 203 5.85 -11.29 -44.27
C SER A 203 5.11 -11.83 -43.05
N VAL A 204 5.52 -11.39 -41.84
CA VAL A 204 4.98 -11.82 -40.56
C VAL A 204 4.79 -10.61 -39.63
N PRO A 205 3.87 -10.68 -38.66
CA PRO A 205 3.74 -9.68 -37.62
C PRO A 205 5.04 -9.51 -36.82
N VAL A 206 5.27 -8.30 -36.30
CA VAL A 206 6.40 -7.97 -35.40
C VAL A 206 5.83 -7.45 -34.09
N PRO A 207 5.50 -8.33 -33.14
CA PRO A 207 4.79 -7.98 -31.91
C PRO A 207 5.41 -6.82 -31.12
N ALA A 208 6.75 -6.76 -31.06
CA ALA A 208 7.45 -5.67 -30.41
C ALA A 208 7.20 -4.31 -31.10
N SER A 209 7.10 -4.29 -32.44
CA SER A 209 6.81 -3.07 -33.19
C SER A 209 5.35 -2.63 -33.03
N ASP A 210 4.43 -3.58 -32.99
CA ASP A 210 3.00 -3.31 -32.78
C ASP A 210 2.77 -2.74 -31.38
N LEU A 211 3.39 -3.37 -30.37
CA LEU A 211 3.34 -2.89 -29.00
C LEU A 211 3.95 -1.48 -28.84
N MET A 212 5.12 -1.23 -29.42
CA MET A 212 5.76 0.08 -29.38
C MET A 212 4.89 1.18 -30.02
N ARG A 213 4.22 0.89 -31.15
CA ARG A 213 3.28 1.83 -31.78
C ARG A 213 2.11 2.13 -30.85
N ALA A 214 1.53 1.11 -30.23
CA ALA A 214 0.44 1.31 -29.27
C ALA A 214 0.87 2.18 -28.08
N LEU A 215 2.06 1.93 -27.51
CA LEU A 215 2.60 2.73 -26.40
C LEU A 215 2.86 4.17 -26.79
N VAL A 216 3.43 4.42 -27.97
CA VAL A 216 3.68 5.79 -28.48
C VAL A 216 2.36 6.56 -28.67
N LEU A 217 1.35 5.93 -29.29
CA LEU A 217 0.03 6.52 -29.47
C LEU A 217 -0.63 6.82 -28.12
N LEU A 218 -0.58 5.86 -27.20
CA LEU A 218 -1.17 6.01 -25.88
C LEU A 218 -0.53 7.18 -25.11
N GLN A 219 0.79 7.25 -25.04
CA GLN A 219 1.49 8.31 -24.32
C GLN A 219 1.34 9.69 -24.99
N ALA A 220 1.19 9.75 -26.31
CA ALA A 220 0.96 11.00 -27.02
C ALA A 220 -0.43 11.60 -26.71
N GLU A 221 -1.45 10.76 -26.60
CA GLU A 221 -2.84 11.18 -26.38
C GLU A 221 -3.23 11.20 -24.89
N ILE A 222 -2.58 10.36 -24.07
CA ILE A 222 -2.78 10.26 -22.63
C ILE A 222 -1.41 10.34 -21.92
N PRO A 223 -0.85 11.54 -21.72
CA PRO A 223 0.48 11.72 -21.13
C PRO A 223 0.61 11.14 -19.69
N ALA A 224 -0.51 10.91 -19.01
CA ALA A 224 -0.55 10.31 -17.70
C ALA A 224 -0.38 8.77 -17.70
N ALA A 225 -0.36 8.14 -18.89
CA ALA A 225 -0.12 6.69 -19.03
C ALA A 225 1.37 6.38 -18.82
N ASN A 226 1.70 5.78 -17.67
CA ASN A 226 3.05 5.42 -17.33
C ASN A 226 3.32 3.96 -17.71
N VAL A 227 4.33 3.73 -18.56
CA VAL A 227 4.81 2.37 -18.83
C VAL A 227 5.66 1.92 -17.66
N THR A 228 5.19 0.92 -16.93
CA THR A 228 5.85 0.42 -15.72
C THR A 228 6.87 -0.69 -16.02
N TRP A 229 6.60 -1.48 -17.06
CA TRP A 229 7.52 -2.50 -17.56
C TRP A 229 7.22 -2.82 -19.04
N LEU A 230 8.23 -3.33 -19.74
CA LEU A 230 8.14 -3.74 -21.14
C LEU A 230 9.02 -4.98 -21.35
N ILE A 231 8.46 -6.03 -21.93
CA ILE A 231 9.15 -7.28 -22.24
C ILE A 231 8.84 -7.68 -23.68
N ALA A 232 9.90 -8.01 -24.45
CA ALA A 232 9.78 -8.63 -25.77
C ALA A 232 10.85 -9.73 -25.88
N GLY A 233 10.42 -10.98 -26.10
CA GLY A 233 11.30 -12.15 -26.04
C GLY A 233 11.61 -12.58 -24.60
N THR A 234 12.66 -13.39 -24.43
CA THR A 234 13.17 -13.80 -23.11
C THR A 234 14.44 -13.03 -22.76
N PRO A 235 14.69 -12.73 -21.47
CA PRO A 235 15.91 -12.02 -21.04
C PRO A 235 17.22 -12.74 -21.42
N GLU A 236 17.17 -14.07 -21.55
CA GLU A 236 18.29 -14.92 -21.93
C GLU A 236 18.50 -15.01 -23.45
N ASP A 237 17.53 -14.53 -24.23
CA ASP A 237 17.63 -14.59 -25.69
C ASP A 237 18.54 -13.50 -26.22
N THR A 238 19.75 -13.88 -26.58
CA THR A 238 20.76 -12.99 -27.17
C THR A 238 20.82 -13.09 -28.69
N SER A 239 19.93 -13.86 -29.33
CA SER A 239 19.90 -14.03 -30.77
C SER A 239 19.55 -12.73 -31.49
N ARG A 240 20.44 -12.27 -32.38
CA ARG A 240 20.21 -11.06 -33.19
C ARG A 240 19.33 -11.29 -34.42
N THR A 241 18.97 -12.53 -34.69
CA THR A 241 18.24 -12.91 -35.89
C THR A 241 16.87 -13.51 -35.59
N VAL A 242 16.43 -13.44 -34.35
CA VAL A 242 15.09 -13.83 -33.89
C VAL A 242 14.23 -12.63 -33.69
N VAL A 243 13.00 -12.66 -34.19
CA VAL A 243 11.92 -11.71 -33.85
C VAL A 243 11.06 -12.43 -32.82
N PRO A 244 10.97 -11.90 -31.61
CA PRO A 244 10.12 -12.48 -30.57
C PRO A 244 8.66 -12.59 -31.01
N GLY A 245 8.05 -13.74 -30.81
CA GLY A 245 6.66 -14.02 -31.18
C GLY A 245 5.65 -13.36 -30.24
N SER A 246 6.11 -12.75 -29.15
CA SER A 246 5.26 -11.98 -28.21
C SER A 246 5.98 -10.79 -27.63
N ALA A 247 5.18 -9.75 -27.29
CA ALA A 247 5.63 -8.61 -26.53
C ALA A 247 4.52 -8.18 -25.57
N ARG A 248 4.90 -7.70 -24.38
CA ARG A 248 3.96 -7.27 -23.33
C ARG A 248 4.46 -6.01 -22.64
N ALA A 249 3.53 -5.17 -22.18
CA ALA A 249 3.84 -4.00 -21.37
C ALA A 249 2.78 -3.80 -20.28
N GLY A 250 3.23 -3.35 -19.11
CA GLY A 250 2.36 -2.87 -18.04
C GLY A 250 2.22 -1.37 -18.08
N ILE A 251 1.03 -0.87 -17.76
CA ILE A 251 0.71 0.55 -17.74
C ILE A 251 -0.04 0.86 -16.44
N ASP A 252 0.44 1.87 -15.72
CA ASP A 252 -0.23 2.54 -14.60
C ASP A 252 -0.84 3.85 -15.14
N LEU A 253 -2.14 3.98 -15.03
CA LEU A 253 -2.87 5.16 -15.48
C LEU A 253 -3.70 5.73 -14.33
N ARG A 254 -3.24 6.87 -13.77
CA ARG A 254 -3.87 7.54 -12.63
C ARG A 254 -4.79 8.65 -13.09
N PHE A 255 -5.96 8.76 -12.44
CA PHE A 255 -7.00 9.74 -12.78
C PHE A 255 -7.69 10.30 -11.53
N ASP A 256 -8.25 11.50 -11.68
CA ASP A 256 -9.01 12.18 -10.63
C ASP A 256 -10.53 11.91 -10.74
N SER A 257 -11.02 11.70 -11.97
CA SER A 257 -12.42 11.40 -12.30
C SER A 257 -12.51 10.82 -13.71
N GLY A 258 -13.70 10.37 -14.14
CA GLY A 258 -13.93 9.92 -15.51
C GLY A 258 -13.28 8.59 -15.84
N ALA A 259 -13.27 7.65 -14.91
CA ALA A 259 -12.65 6.33 -15.05
C ALA A 259 -13.08 5.59 -16.32
N ASP A 260 -14.37 5.50 -16.58
CA ASP A 260 -14.92 4.73 -17.71
C ASP A 260 -14.59 5.41 -19.04
N ASP A 261 -14.77 6.73 -19.14
CA ASP A 261 -14.42 7.52 -20.33
C ASP A 261 -12.94 7.37 -20.68
N LEU A 262 -12.08 7.38 -19.67
CA LEU A 262 -10.64 7.24 -19.84
C LEU A 262 -10.27 5.85 -20.34
N LEU A 263 -10.88 4.81 -19.79
CA LEU A 263 -10.65 3.43 -20.23
C LEU A 263 -11.19 3.18 -21.65
N GLU A 264 -12.34 3.77 -22.02
CA GLU A 264 -12.84 3.74 -23.39
C GLU A 264 -11.88 4.44 -24.35
N ARG A 265 -11.36 5.60 -23.97
CA ARG A 265 -10.36 6.31 -24.76
C ARG A 265 -9.10 5.48 -24.97
N VAL A 266 -8.62 4.76 -23.96
CA VAL A 266 -7.52 3.80 -24.09
C VAL A 266 -7.86 2.73 -25.14
N ARG A 267 -9.06 2.13 -25.07
CA ARG A 267 -9.48 1.09 -26.02
C ARG A 267 -9.50 1.59 -27.47
N GLU A 268 -9.93 2.83 -27.70
CA GLU A 268 -9.94 3.45 -29.02
C GLU A 268 -8.53 3.65 -29.62
N LEU A 269 -7.54 3.89 -28.75
CA LEU A 269 -6.16 4.17 -29.15
C LEU A 269 -5.34 2.90 -29.41
N ILE A 270 -5.75 1.77 -28.82
CA ILE A 270 -5.00 0.52 -28.96
C ILE A 270 -5.32 -0.11 -30.32
N PRO A 271 -4.28 -0.37 -31.16
CA PRO A 271 -4.47 -1.05 -32.45
C PRO A 271 -5.03 -2.47 -32.29
N PRO A 272 -5.77 -2.99 -33.28
CA PRO A 272 -6.41 -4.31 -33.18
C PRO A 272 -5.44 -5.50 -33.06
N GLU A 273 -4.17 -5.31 -33.40
CA GLU A 273 -3.10 -6.30 -33.24
C GLU A 273 -2.58 -6.40 -31.79
N VAL A 274 -3.03 -5.47 -30.90
CA VAL A 274 -2.61 -5.43 -29.50
C VAL A 274 -3.83 -5.66 -28.60
N GLU A 275 -3.76 -6.67 -27.78
CA GLU A 275 -4.77 -6.98 -26.77
C GLU A 275 -4.59 -6.04 -25.56
N LEU A 276 -5.70 -5.42 -25.10
CA LEU A 276 -5.77 -4.68 -23.85
C LEU A 276 -6.39 -5.54 -22.76
N ILE A 277 -5.67 -5.76 -21.67
CA ILE A 277 -6.13 -6.48 -20.50
C ILE A 277 -6.20 -5.49 -19.33
N VAL A 278 -7.37 -5.34 -18.72
CA VAL A 278 -7.54 -4.58 -17.47
C VAL A 278 -7.23 -5.50 -16.29
N LYS A 279 -6.14 -5.23 -15.60
CA LYS A 279 -5.69 -5.98 -14.42
C LYS A 279 -6.35 -5.47 -13.14
N GLY A 280 -6.51 -4.14 -13.04
CA GLY A 280 -7.16 -3.46 -11.94
C GLY A 280 -7.90 -2.21 -12.42
N ASN A 281 -9.01 -1.91 -11.76
CA ASN A 281 -9.81 -0.72 -11.97
C ASN A 281 -10.26 -0.21 -10.61
N TYR A 282 -9.59 0.81 -10.11
CA TYR A 282 -9.76 1.33 -8.76
C TYR A 282 -10.27 2.78 -8.84
N PRO A 283 -11.45 3.07 -8.31
CA PRO A 283 -11.99 4.44 -8.34
C PRO A 283 -11.17 5.36 -7.42
N PRO A 284 -11.17 6.68 -7.69
CA PRO A 284 -10.63 7.65 -6.76
C PRO A 284 -11.49 7.70 -5.49
N ALA A 285 -10.89 8.08 -4.39
CA ALA A 285 -11.58 8.28 -3.12
C ALA A 285 -11.24 9.63 -2.53
N THR A 286 -12.23 10.29 -1.91
CA THR A 286 -12.04 11.58 -1.26
C THR A 286 -12.87 11.69 0.01
N SER A 287 -12.32 12.36 1.01
CA SER A 287 -13.01 12.83 2.21
C SER A 287 -13.00 14.36 2.25
N PRO A 288 -13.98 15.01 2.88
CA PRO A 288 -13.90 16.44 3.13
C PRO A 288 -12.67 16.80 3.97
N LEU A 289 -11.95 17.86 3.59
CA LEU A 289 -10.77 18.31 4.33
C LEU A 289 -11.09 18.74 5.76
N ASP A 290 -12.31 19.17 6.02
CA ASP A 290 -12.83 19.53 7.35
C ASP A 290 -13.44 18.34 8.11
N SER A 291 -13.35 17.12 7.57
CA SER A 291 -13.85 15.93 8.25
C SER A 291 -13.06 15.62 9.53
N PRO A 292 -13.72 15.03 10.55
CA PRO A 292 -13.09 14.73 11.82
C PRO A 292 -11.77 13.97 11.73
N PRO A 293 -11.60 12.91 10.94
CA PRO A 293 -10.32 12.19 10.87
C PRO A 293 -9.17 13.05 10.33
N VAL A 294 -9.41 13.88 9.31
CA VAL A 294 -8.39 14.77 8.73
C VAL A 294 -7.98 15.82 9.75
N GLN A 295 -8.95 16.45 10.40
CA GLN A 295 -8.71 17.51 11.38
C GLN A 295 -8.08 16.98 12.68
N ALA A 296 -8.47 15.79 13.15
CA ALA A 296 -7.88 15.15 14.32
C ALA A 296 -6.41 14.84 14.09
N MET A 297 -6.07 14.18 12.98
CA MET A 297 -4.68 13.85 12.64
C MET A 297 -3.83 15.10 12.48
N ALA A 298 -4.32 16.13 11.79
CA ALA A 298 -3.59 17.40 11.61
C ALA A 298 -3.30 18.09 12.95
N ARG A 299 -4.31 18.24 13.83
CA ARG A 299 -4.11 18.83 15.17
C ARG A 299 -3.12 18.04 16.02
N VAL A 300 -3.15 16.73 15.95
CA VAL A 300 -2.23 15.87 16.70
C VAL A 300 -0.80 16.03 16.20
N ILE A 301 -0.59 16.03 14.89
CA ILE A 301 0.74 16.24 14.27
C ILE A 301 1.32 17.59 14.72
N GLU A 302 0.51 18.66 14.71
CA GLU A 302 0.93 19.99 15.15
C GLU A 302 1.28 19.99 16.66
N ARG A 303 0.45 19.36 17.49
CA ARG A 303 0.69 19.23 18.94
C ARG A 303 1.97 18.45 19.26
N LEU A 304 2.37 17.51 18.39
CA LEU A 304 3.62 16.73 18.49
C LEU A 304 4.82 17.43 17.86
N GLY A 305 4.66 18.71 17.48
CA GLY A 305 5.76 19.59 17.04
C GLY A 305 6.17 19.44 15.59
N ALA A 306 5.35 18.81 14.76
CA ALA A 306 5.55 18.75 13.31
C ALA A 306 4.54 19.63 12.56
N ARG A 307 4.80 19.92 11.30
CA ARG A 307 3.90 20.73 10.47
C ARG A 307 2.98 19.79 9.67
N PRO A 308 1.65 19.79 9.90
CA PRO A 308 0.74 18.99 9.07
C PRO A 308 0.70 19.54 7.65
N ALA A 309 0.87 18.65 6.68
CA ALA A 309 0.75 18.94 5.25
C ALA A 309 -0.56 18.34 4.73
N VAL A 310 -1.67 19.06 4.97
CA VAL A 310 -3.01 18.59 4.59
C VAL A 310 -3.19 18.71 3.08
N ALA A 311 -3.59 17.61 2.42
CA ALA A 311 -3.83 17.55 0.99
C ALA A 311 -5.11 16.79 0.67
N ALA A 312 -5.82 17.26 -0.37
CA ALA A 312 -7.06 16.62 -0.82
C ALA A 312 -6.81 15.24 -1.45
N GLN A 313 -5.63 15.04 -2.04
CA GLN A 313 -5.26 13.79 -2.70
C GLN A 313 -3.80 13.43 -2.44
N ALA A 314 -3.54 12.15 -2.23
CA ALA A 314 -2.21 11.57 -2.21
C ALA A 314 -1.69 11.31 -3.63
N PRO A 315 -0.37 11.33 -3.84
CA PRO A 315 0.23 10.84 -5.08
C PRO A 315 0.22 9.30 -5.17
N TRP A 316 0.08 8.61 -4.03
CA TRP A 316 -0.04 7.15 -3.96
C TRP A 316 -1.49 6.70 -4.05
N TRP A 317 -1.71 5.41 -4.24
CA TRP A 317 -3.00 4.74 -4.18
C TRP A 317 -3.18 4.06 -2.82
N GLY A 318 -4.44 3.81 -2.46
CA GLY A 318 -4.85 3.00 -1.32
C GLY A 318 -6.32 2.62 -1.46
N PRO A 319 -6.80 1.59 -0.79
CA PRO A 319 -8.17 1.06 -0.94
C PRO A 319 -9.24 1.92 -0.24
N TYR A 320 -9.04 3.23 -0.17
CA TYR A 320 -9.87 4.18 0.60
C TYR A 320 -11.32 4.21 0.18
N PHE A 321 -11.62 3.89 -1.09
CA PHE A 321 -12.98 3.79 -1.61
C PHE A 321 -13.80 2.65 -0.97
N LEU A 322 -13.14 1.70 -0.27
CA LEU A 322 -13.78 0.58 0.41
C LEU A 322 -14.22 0.91 1.84
N TYR A 323 -13.74 2.00 2.44
CA TYR A 323 -13.96 2.27 3.85
C TYR A 323 -15.41 2.68 4.19
N GLY A 324 -16.16 3.24 3.23
CA GLY A 324 -17.54 3.65 3.42
C GLY A 324 -17.76 4.75 4.46
N ALA A 325 -16.70 5.40 4.93
CA ALA A 325 -16.69 6.46 5.92
C ALA A 325 -15.66 7.53 5.54
N PRO A 326 -15.79 8.78 6.03
CA PRO A 326 -14.74 9.78 5.90
C PRO A 326 -13.43 9.29 6.54
N PHE A 327 -12.31 9.54 5.87
CA PHE A 327 -11.01 8.99 6.25
C PHE A 327 -9.89 10.02 6.22
N ALA A 328 -8.79 9.67 6.88
CA ALA A 328 -7.49 10.31 6.73
C ALA A 328 -6.39 9.25 6.62
N SER A 329 -5.39 9.51 5.77
CA SER A 329 -4.19 8.69 5.66
C SER A 329 -2.92 9.52 5.83
N GLY A 330 -1.84 8.88 6.27
CA GLY A 330 -0.54 9.50 6.47
C GLY A 330 -0.05 9.43 7.90
N GLY A 331 0.82 10.36 8.27
CA GLY A 331 1.29 10.45 9.65
C GLY A 331 2.72 10.92 9.84
N LEU A 332 3.12 10.83 11.09
CA LEU A 332 4.38 11.31 11.63
C LEU A 332 5.45 10.19 11.60
N GLY A 333 6.70 10.56 11.76
CA GLY A 333 7.83 9.63 11.80
C GLY A 333 8.50 9.51 10.44
N ARG A 334 9.83 9.63 10.46
CA ARG A 334 10.65 9.58 9.25
C ARG A 334 10.94 8.15 8.84
N SER A 335 10.74 7.90 7.57
CA SER A 335 11.12 6.67 6.88
C SER A 335 11.56 7.01 5.47
N ASP A 336 12.26 6.10 4.80
CA ASP A 336 12.66 6.27 3.40
C ASP A 336 13.05 4.92 2.76
N GLY A 337 13.22 4.93 1.45
CA GLY A 337 13.65 3.75 0.70
C GLY A 337 12.55 2.73 0.44
N ALA A 338 11.27 3.11 0.58
CA ALA A 338 10.15 2.22 0.27
C ALA A 338 10.34 1.55 -1.11
N HIS A 339 10.17 0.23 -1.17
CA HIS A 339 10.40 -0.65 -2.33
C HIS A 339 11.87 -0.74 -2.80
N GLY A 340 12.77 0.12 -2.29
CA GLY A 340 14.20 0.14 -2.60
C GLY A 340 15.05 -0.74 -1.68
N PRO A 341 16.37 -0.84 -1.94
CA PRO A 341 17.30 -1.43 -1.00
C PRO A 341 17.56 -0.50 0.20
N ASP A 342 18.02 -1.09 1.32
CA ASP A 342 18.30 -0.39 2.56
C ASP A 342 17.16 0.50 3.07
N GLU A 343 15.93 0.05 2.88
CA GLU A 343 14.70 0.65 3.41
C GLU A 343 14.79 0.79 4.94
N TRP A 344 14.36 1.94 5.47
CA TRP A 344 14.52 2.24 6.90
C TRP A 344 13.40 3.12 7.47
N CYS A 345 13.23 3.06 8.79
CA CYS A 345 12.53 4.06 9.58
C CYS A 345 13.35 4.49 10.81
N GLU A 346 13.15 5.71 11.30
CA GLU A 346 13.82 6.21 12.51
C GLU A 346 13.18 5.62 13.77
N VAL A 347 13.99 5.21 14.73
CA VAL A 347 13.53 4.69 16.04
C VAL A 347 12.74 5.76 16.80
N ASP A 348 13.26 6.99 16.89
CA ASP A 348 12.52 8.09 17.51
C ASP A 348 11.30 8.52 16.67
N GLY A 349 11.38 8.37 15.35
CA GLY A 349 10.25 8.54 14.43
C GLY A 349 9.11 7.57 14.76
N LEU A 350 9.43 6.30 14.97
CA LEU A 350 8.46 5.28 15.38
C LEU A 350 7.81 5.61 16.73
N ARG A 351 8.58 6.09 17.71
CA ARG A 351 8.04 6.52 19.01
C ARG A 351 7.03 7.66 18.85
N ARG A 352 7.39 8.70 18.10
CA ARG A 352 6.49 9.84 17.81
C ARG A 352 5.25 9.39 17.03
N PHE A 353 5.41 8.47 16.11
CA PHE A 353 4.33 7.86 15.35
C PHE A 353 3.34 7.10 16.25
N MET A 354 3.82 6.31 17.22
CA MET A 354 2.95 5.61 18.17
C MET A 354 2.12 6.59 19.00
N HIS A 355 2.71 7.69 19.47
CA HIS A 355 1.96 8.77 20.12
C HIS A 355 0.90 9.38 19.20
N MET A 356 1.27 9.67 17.94
CA MET A 356 0.33 10.23 16.96
C MET A 356 -0.85 9.27 16.72
N ALA A 357 -0.58 7.98 16.54
CA ALA A 357 -1.64 6.98 16.29
C ALA A 357 -2.63 6.92 17.46
N TYR A 358 -2.14 6.84 18.70
CA TYR A 358 -2.99 6.84 19.89
C TYR A 358 -3.75 8.15 20.06
N ASP A 359 -3.05 9.29 20.03
CA ASP A 359 -3.63 10.62 20.27
C ASP A 359 -4.66 10.98 19.16
N THR A 360 -4.50 10.50 17.92
CA THR A 360 -5.49 10.72 16.85
C THR A 360 -6.82 10.02 17.15
N VAL A 361 -6.75 8.76 17.60
CA VAL A 361 -7.97 8.03 18.00
C VAL A 361 -8.58 8.66 19.26
N GLU A 362 -7.76 9.14 20.22
CA GLU A 362 -8.25 9.88 21.38
C GLU A 362 -8.92 11.21 21.00
N GLU A 363 -8.38 11.92 20.01
CA GLU A 363 -8.98 13.15 19.51
C GLU A 363 -10.34 12.91 18.86
N LEU A 364 -10.49 11.80 18.12
CA LEU A 364 -11.76 11.37 17.52
C LEU A 364 -12.82 10.98 18.57
N ALA A 365 -12.40 10.48 19.72
CA ALA A 365 -13.34 10.15 20.81
C ALA A 365 -14.00 11.40 21.42
N ARG A 366 -13.51 12.61 21.11
CA ARG A 366 -14.03 13.89 21.61
C ARG A 366 -14.95 14.59 20.60
N THR A 367 -15.09 14.04 19.38
CA THR A 367 -15.95 14.58 18.32
C THR A 367 -17.32 13.91 18.32
#